data_4725aba37e926074cafbc7781777006e
#
_entry.id   4725aba37e926074cafbc7781777006e
#
_cell.length_a   1.000
_cell.length_b   1.000
_cell.length_c   1.000
_cell.angle_alpha   90.00
_cell.angle_beta   90.00
_cell.angle_gamma   90.00
#
_symmetry.space_group_name_H-M   'P 1'
#
loop_
_entity.id
_entity.type
_entity.pdbx_description
1 polymer ?
#
loop_
_entity_poly.entity_id
_entity_poly.type
_entity_poly.pdbx_seq_one_letter_code
_entity_poly.pdbx_strand_id
1 'polypeptide(L)'
;MATRPLLSSINTDAEAKARLKVFFCNNQQYFINLETTADALVSRGLAQLGYKYVNIDDCWGAYDRDIKGNLVANKSTFPSGIKSLADYVHSKGLKLGIYADSGYRTCSGRMPGSVGLEEQDATTFASWGIDYLKYDNCYNDDTRPTTRYLAMSRALKKTKRPIFFSVGDMRPALWGSKLANSWRTTDDISDSWESLVKIADLNEVYADYARPGGWNDPDMLEVGNGGMKHNEYVVHFSIWAISKGSTIIS
;
A
#
# COMPACT_ATOMS: atom_id res chain seq x y z
N MET A 1 -33.11 -8.01 -19.58
CA MET A 1 -31.95 -8.89 -19.67
C MET A 1 -30.76 -8.08 -20.21
N ALA A 2 -30.02 -7.40 -19.36
CA ALA A 2 -28.78 -6.72 -19.71
C ALA A 2 -28.01 -6.44 -18.43
N THR A 3 -27.36 -7.47 -17.86
CA THR A 3 -26.67 -7.37 -16.57
C THR A 3 -25.26 -7.96 -16.60
N ARG A 4 -24.54 -7.88 -17.71
CA ARG A 4 -23.19 -8.43 -17.82
C ARG A 4 -22.02 -7.49 -18.12
N PRO A 5 -22.14 -6.22 -18.49
CA PRO A 5 -20.96 -5.37 -18.62
C PRO A 5 -20.48 -4.77 -17.29
N LEU A 6 -21.32 -4.69 -16.26
CA LEU A 6 -20.94 -4.10 -14.95
C LEU A 6 -20.02 -4.99 -14.10
N LEU A 7 -20.04 -6.31 -14.29
CA LEU A 7 -19.24 -7.24 -13.47
C LEU A 7 -17.75 -7.33 -13.87
N SER A 8 -17.39 -7.04 -15.11
CA SER A 8 -16.00 -7.06 -15.55
C SER A 8 -15.21 -5.82 -15.14
N SER A 9 -15.88 -4.66 -15.06
CA SER A 9 -15.28 -3.43 -14.53
C SER A 9 -15.22 -3.43 -13.00
N ILE A 10 -16.12 -4.13 -12.33
CA ILE A 10 -16.13 -4.29 -10.87
C ILE A 10 -14.95 -5.15 -10.40
N ASN A 11 -14.49 -6.14 -11.17
CA ASN A 11 -13.39 -7.01 -10.76
C ASN A 11 -12.03 -6.29 -10.75
N THR A 12 -11.74 -5.42 -11.72
CA THR A 12 -10.50 -4.62 -11.73
C THR A 12 -10.51 -3.56 -10.64
N ASP A 13 -11.66 -2.99 -10.34
CA ASP A 13 -11.82 -1.99 -9.28
C ASP A 13 -11.83 -2.63 -7.88
N ALA A 14 -12.38 -3.85 -7.73
CA ALA A 14 -12.33 -4.62 -6.48
C ALA A 14 -10.90 -5.06 -6.15
N GLU A 15 -10.09 -5.43 -7.14
CA GLU A 15 -8.66 -5.72 -6.92
C GLU A 15 -7.87 -4.50 -6.41
N ALA A 16 -8.27 -3.30 -6.77
CA ALA A 16 -7.67 -2.07 -6.27
C ALA A 16 -8.08 -1.73 -4.84
N LYS A 17 -9.17 -2.28 -4.33
CA LYS A 17 -9.80 -1.91 -3.04
C LYS A 17 -9.46 -2.84 -1.88
N ALA A 18 -9.05 -4.06 -2.15
CA ALA A 18 -8.90 -5.06 -1.10
C ALA A 18 -7.43 -5.41 -0.88
N ARG A 19 -6.83 -4.85 0.16
CA ARG A 19 -5.41 -4.99 0.49
C ARG A 19 -5.25 -5.31 1.96
N LEU A 20 -4.34 -6.21 2.27
CA LEU A 20 -3.87 -6.46 3.62
C LEU A 20 -2.51 -5.77 3.80
N LYS A 21 -2.40 -4.91 4.79
CA LYS A 21 -1.16 -4.22 5.14
C LYS A 21 -0.63 -4.80 6.45
N VAL A 22 0.64 -5.12 6.45
CA VAL A 22 1.31 -5.67 7.63
C VAL A 22 2.38 -4.69 8.07
N PHE A 23 2.21 -4.09 9.26
CA PHE A 23 3.14 -3.13 9.86
C PHE A 23 4.17 -3.83 10.72
N PHE A 24 5.47 -3.46 10.55
CA PHE A 24 6.50 -4.16 11.30
C PHE A 24 7.79 -3.35 11.47
N CYS A 25 7.89 -2.55 12.50
CA CYS A 25 9.17 -1.95 12.89
C CYS A 25 9.87 -2.61 14.08
N ASN A 26 9.26 -3.54 14.81
CA ASN A 26 9.75 -3.92 16.14
C ASN A 26 10.05 -5.41 16.44
N ASN A 27 9.87 -6.40 15.53
CA ASN A 27 10.12 -7.82 15.88
C ASN A 27 10.65 -8.72 14.75
N GLN A 28 11.43 -9.75 15.12
CA GLN A 28 12.13 -10.69 14.22
C GLN A 28 11.29 -11.80 13.56
N GLN A 29 9.95 -11.81 13.69
CA GLN A 29 9.11 -12.95 13.30
C GLN A 29 8.32 -12.73 11.99
N TYR A 30 8.81 -11.93 11.08
CA TYR A 30 8.05 -11.29 10.01
C TYR A 30 7.82 -12.12 8.75
N PHE A 31 8.83 -12.83 8.29
CA PHE A 31 8.73 -13.62 7.06
C PHE A 31 7.64 -14.71 7.17
N ILE A 32 7.63 -15.43 8.28
CA ILE A 32 6.63 -16.48 8.58
C ILE A 32 5.23 -15.89 8.65
N ASN A 33 5.07 -14.68 9.20
CA ASN A 33 3.76 -14.04 9.33
C ASN A 33 3.17 -13.64 7.96
N LEU A 34 3.98 -13.19 7.01
CA LEU A 34 3.52 -12.80 5.67
C LEU A 34 3.07 -14.01 4.85
N GLU A 35 3.80 -15.11 4.90
CA GLU A 35 3.40 -16.37 4.26
C GLU A 35 2.11 -16.92 4.90
N THR A 36 2.04 -16.93 6.23
CA THR A 36 0.84 -17.35 6.97
C THR A 36 -0.36 -16.44 6.67
N THR A 37 -0.14 -15.14 6.52
CA THR A 37 -1.16 -14.18 6.12
C THR A 37 -1.66 -14.47 4.70
N ALA A 38 -0.77 -14.71 3.75
CA ALA A 38 -1.13 -15.09 2.39
C ALA A 38 -1.95 -16.40 2.37
N ASP A 39 -1.54 -17.40 3.13
CA ASP A 39 -2.28 -18.66 3.28
C ASP A 39 -3.65 -18.46 3.91
N ALA A 40 -3.77 -17.58 4.91
CA ALA A 40 -5.03 -17.26 5.55
C ALA A 40 -6.01 -16.55 4.60
N LEU A 41 -5.52 -15.60 3.76
CA LEU A 41 -6.35 -14.96 2.74
C LEU A 41 -6.98 -15.98 1.78
N VAL A 42 -6.22 -16.98 1.38
CA VAL A 42 -6.70 -18.03 0.46
C VAL A 42 -7.62 -19.00 1.20
N SER A 43 -7.18 -19.56 2.33
CA SER A 43 -7.91 -20.61 3.05
C SER A 43 -9.22 -20.14 3.65
N ARG A 44 -9.33 -18.86 4.01
CA ARG A 44 -10.55 -18.23 4.50
C ARG A 44 -11.47 -17.68 3.40
N GLY A 45 -11.11 -17.86 2.13
CA GLY A 45 -11.90 -17.41 0.98
C GLY A 45 -11.84 -15.91 0.68
N LEU A 46 -11.06 -15.12 1.43
CA LEU A 46 -10.95 -13.67 1.23
C LEU A 46 -10.36 -13.34 -0.15
N ALA A 47 -9.40 -14.14 -0.63
CA ALA A 47 -8.84 -13.99 -1.95
C ALA A 47 -9.88 -14.09 -3.07
N GLN A 48 -10.91 -14.92 -2.90
CA GLN A 48 -12.03 -15.06 -3.87
C GLN A 48 -12.96 -13.85 -3.84
N LEU A 49 -13.03 -13.14 -2.72
CA LEU A 49 -13.80 -11.90 -2.56
C LEU A 49 -13.05 -10.65 -3.08
N GLY A 50 -11.82 -10.82 -3.58
CA GLY A 50 -11.03 -9.72 -4.16
C GLY A 50 -9.90 -9.19 -3.28
N TYR A 51 -9.70 -9.72 -2.07
CA TYR A 51 -8.56 -9.36 -1.20
C TYR A 51 -7.28 -10.03 -1.74
N LYS A 52 -6.61 -9.38 -2.69
CA LYS A 52 -5.52 -9.94 -3.47
C LYS A 52 -4.12 -9.49 -3.04
N TYR A 53 -4.02 -8.38 -2.33
CA TYR A 53 -2.72 -7.78 -2.00
C TYR A 53 -2.30 -8.10 -0.57
N VAL A 54 -1.06 -8.54 -0.43
CA VAL A 54 -0.31 -8.58 0.83
C VAL A 54 0.74 -7.49 0.73
N ASN A 55 0.68 -6.48 1.59
CA ASN A 55 1.58 -5.33 1.51
C ASN A 55 2.52 -5.31 2.72
N ILE A 56 3.82 -5.15 2.46
CA ILE A 56 4.83 -4.87 3.48
C ILE A 56 4.90 -3.36 3.65
N ASP A 57 4.80 -2.88 4.88
CA ASP A 57 5.02 -1.47 5.22
C ASP A 57 6.50 -1.19 5.51
N ASP A 58 6.84 -0.06 6.13
CA ASP A 58 8.19 0.38 6.45
C ASP A 58 9.02 -0.69 7.21
N CYS A 59 10.32 -0.50 7.30
CA CYS A 59 11.26 -1.36 8.04
C CYS A 59 11.58 -2.74 7.43
N TRP A 60 11.23 -2.99 6.18
CA TRP A 60 11.61 -4.23 5.48
C TRP A 60 13.07 -4.23 5.01
N GLY A 61 13.64 -3.06 4.78
CA GLY A 61 14.99 -2.87 4.23
C GLY A 61 16.09 -2.85 5.28
N ALA A 62 17.31 -3.03 4.83
CA ALA A 62 18.50 -2.74 5.61
C ALA A 62 18.64 -1.22 5.86
N TYR A 63 19.41 -0.85 6.87
CA TYR A 63 19.64 0.56 7.22
C TYR A 63 20.32 1.35 6.10
N ASP A 64 21.22 0.70 5.35
CA ASP A 64 21.93 1.30 4.23
C ASP A 64 21.71 0.51 2.95
N ARG A 65 21.95 1.17 1.81
CA ARG A 65 22.00 0.55 0.49
C ARG A 65 23.26 -0.31 0.34
N ASP A 66 23.23 -1.22 -0.63
CA ASP A 66 24.46 -1.97 -0.99
C ASP A 66 25.49 -1.08 -1.69
N ILE A 67 26.68 -1.65 -1.97
CA ILE A 67 27.78 -0.94 -2.64
C ILE A 67 27.46 -0.44 -4.05
N LYS A 68 26.36 -0.92 -4.64
CA LYS A 68 25.85 -0.49 -5.97
C LYS A 68 24.74 0.53 -5.83
N GLY A 69 24.37 0.91 -4.61
CA GLY A 69 23.28 1.83 -4.32
C GLY A 69 21.89 1.20 -4.33
N ASN A 70 21.76 -0.14 -4.40
CA ASN A 70 20.45 -0.79 -4.39
C ASN A 70 19.86 -0.85 -2.98
N LEU A 71 18.55 -0.76 -2.88
CA LEU A 71 17.82 -1.18 -1.69
C LEU A 71 17.98 -2.69 -1.49
N VAL A 72 18.20 -3.10 -0.25
CA VAL A 72 18.36 -4.52 0.12
C VAL A 72 17.45 -4.86 1.29
N ALA A 73 16.93 -6.08 1.28
CA ALA A 73 16.13 -6.57 2.39
C ALA A 73 16.97 -6.71 3.67
N ASN A 74 16.35 -6.45 4.81
CA ASN A 74 16.96 -6.78 6.09
C ASN A 74 17.05 -8.31 6.22
N LYS A 75 18.26 -8.84 6.24
CA LYS A 75 18.51 -10.29 6.25
C LYS A 75 18.02 -10.99 7.51
N SER A 76 17.86 -10.29 8.63
CA SER A 76 17.33 -10.88 9.86
C SER A 76 15.81 -11.12 9.77
N THR A 77 15.09 -10.26 9.05
CA THR A 77 13.64 -10.36 8.88
C THR A 77 13.24 -11.03 7.56
N PHE A 78 14.04 -10.86 6.51
CA PHE A 78 13.84 -11.44 5.18
C PHE A 78 15.08 -12.20 4.70
N PRO A 79 15.44 -13.33 5.34
CA PRO A 79 16.68 -14.06 5.02
C PRO A 79 16.74 -14.54 3.57
N SER A 80 15.58 -14.91 2.97
CA SER A 80 15.47 -15.33 1.57
C SER A 80 15.26 -14.17 0.60
N GLY A 81 15.14 -12.93 1.11
CA GLY A 81 14.93 -11.72 0.32
C GLY A 81 13.48 -11.51 -0.14
N ILE A 82 13.20 -10.30 -0.63
CA ILE A 82 11.84 -9.88 -1.03
C ILE A 82 11.35 -10.65 -2.27
N LYS A 83 12.25 -10.97 -3.20
CA LYS A 83 11.86 -11.73 -4.40
C LYS A 83 11.30 -13.11 -4.06
N SER A 84 11.91 -13.82 -3.12
CA SER A 84 11.43 -15.13 -2.67
C SER A 84 10.02 -15.04 -2.08
N LEU A 85 9.76 -14.00 -1.27
CA LEU A 85 8.44 -13.74 -0.74
C LEU A 85 7.43 -13.40 -1.84
N ALA A 86 7.82 -12.60 -2.84
CA ALA A 86 6.96 -12.30 -3.99
C ALA A 86 6.58 -13.57 -4.77
N ASP A 87 7.55 -14.44 -5.04
CA ASP A 87 7.32 -15.70 -5.72
C ASP A 87 6.34 -16.61 -4.92
N TYR A 88 6.48 -16.65 -3.58
CA TYR A 88 5.56 -17.37 -2.71
C TYR A 88 4.13 -16.80 -2.78
N VAL A 89 3.98 -15.48 -2.57
CA VAL A 89 2.69 -14.80 -2.63
C VAL A 89 2.02 -14.99 -4.00
N HIS A 90 2.77 -14.89 -5.08
CA HIS A 90 2.27 -15.14 -6.43
C HIS A 90 1.84 -16.60 -6.64
N SER A 91 2.53 -17.57 -6.03
CA SER A 91 2.14 -18.99 -6.09
C SER A 91 0.75 -19.27 -5.50
N LYS A 92 0.27 -18.37 -4.62
CA LYS A 92 -1.08 -18.41 -4.02
C LYS A 92 -2.13 -17.65 -4.86
N GLY A 93 -1.75 -17.08 -6.02
CA GLY A 93 -2.62 -16.22 -6.83
C GLY A 93 -2.88 -14.83 -6.21
N LEU A 94 -2.01 -14.41 -5.32
CA LEU A 94 -2.01 -13.11 -4.64
C LEU A 94 -0.97 -12.17 -5.24
N LYS A 95 -0.92 -10.94 -4.77
CA LYS A 95 -0.02 -9.87 -5.20
C LYS A 95 0.76 -9.32 -4.01
N LEU A 96 2.03 -8.98 -4.20
CA LEU A 96 2.88 -8.42 -3.16
C LEU A 96 3.07 -6.92 -3.36
N GLY A 97 2.80 -6.16 -2.30
CA GLY A 97 3.12 -4.74 -2.24
C GLY A 97 4.30 -4.46 -1.31
N ILE A 98 4.93 -3.31 -1.54
CA ILE A 98 6.08 -2.84 -0.76
C ILE A 98 5.94 -1.36 -0.44
N TYR A 99 6.67 -0.90 0.56
CA TYR A 99 6.77 0.48 0.99
C TYR A 99 8.10 1.10 0.57
N ALA A 100 8.08 2.37 0.17
CA ALA A 100 9.25 3.21 0.04
C ALA A 100 8.89 4.68 0.35
N ASP A 101 9.85 5.58 0.28
CA ASP A 101 9.66 6.99 0.61
C ASP A 101 10.31 7.90 -0.44
N SER A 102 9.71 9.04 -0.68
CA SER A 102 10.19 10.05 -1.64
C SER A 102 11.33 10.93 -1.10
N GLY A 103 11.73 10.74 0.15
CA GLY A 103 12.81 11.47 0.80
C GLY A 103 14.13 10.70 0.85
N TYR A 104 15.03 11.15 1.74
CA TYR A 104 16.33 10.52 2.00
C TYR A 104 16.22 9.27 2.87
N ARG A 105 15.22 9.23 3.77
CA ARG A 105 14.91 8.13 4.67
C ARG A 105 13.41 7.90 4.70
N THR A 106 13.01 6.69 5.05
CA THR A 106 11.60 6.36 5.33
C THR A 106 11.13 7.00 6.63
N CYS A 107 9.82 7.04 6.87
CA CYS A 107 9.23 7.70 8.04
C CYS A 107 9.75 7.14 9.37
N SER A 108 10.09 5.86 9.44
CA SER A 108 10.76 5.28 10.61
C SER A 108 12.23 5.73 10.78
N GLY A 109 12.84 6.32 9.75
CA GLY A 109 14.27 6.64 9.71
C GLY A 109 15.19 5.42 9.58
N ARG A 110 14.63 4.21 9.43
CA ARG A 110 15.37 2.95 9.52
C ARG A 110 15.86 2.37 8.21
N MET A 111 15.40 2.90 7.08
CA MET A 111 15.87 2.49 5.76
C MET A 111 15.97 3.68 4.81
N PRO A 112 16.75 3.57 3.72
CA PRO A 112 16.88 4.64 2.75
C PRO A 112 15.57 4.93 2.02
N GLY A 113 15.29 6.22 1.76
CA GLY A 113 14.30 6.64 0.78
C GLY A 113 14.87 6.63 -0.64
N SER A 114 14.05 7.03 -1.61
CA SER A 114 14.35 6.89 -3.05
C SER A 114 14.77 8.20 -3.73
N VAL A 115 14.84 9.33 -3.02
CA VAL A 115 15.16 10.62 -3.64
C VAL A 115 16.48 10.54 -4.43
N GLY A 116 16.41 10.88 -5.73
CA GLY A 116 17.55 10.81 -6.65
C GLY A 116 17.91 9.41 -7.16
N LEU A 117 17.23 8.36 -6.71
CA LEU A 117 17.47 6.94 -7.07
C LEU A 117 16.18 6.23 -7.55
N GLU A 118 15.15 6.99 -7.93
CA GLU A 118 13.83 6.47 -8.26
C GLU A 118 13.86 5.44 -9.39
N GLU A 119 14.70 5.64 -10.43
CA GLU A 119 14.83 4.70 -11.55
C GLU A 119 15.49 3.37 -11.11
N GLN A 120 16.48 3.45 -10.25
CA GLN A 120 17.16 2.28 -9.71
C GLN A 120 16.20 1.47 -8.80
N ASP A 121 15.49 2.16 -7.92
CA ASP A 121 14.55 1.52 -6.99
C ASP A 121 13.36 0.92 -7.74
N ALA A 122 12.77 1.63 -8.70
CA ALA A 122 11.71 1.11 -9.54
C ALA A 122 12.14 -0.16 -10.29
N THR A 123 13.37 -0.18 -10.82
CA THR A 123 13.93 -1.36 -11.48
C THR A 123 14.10 -2.51 -10.49
N THR A 124 14.56 -2.23 -9.28
CA THR A 124 14.67 -3.20 -8.19
C THR A 124 13.31 -3.80 -7.84
N PHE A 125 12.29 -2.97 -7.59
CA PHE A 125 10.93 -3.43 -7.30
C PHE A 125 10.35 -4.28 -8.43
N ALA A 126 10.53 -3.86 -9.68
CA ALA A 126 10.08 -4.63 -10.83
C ALA A 126 10.79 -6.01 -10.92
N SER A 127 12.10 -6.06 -10.66
CA SER A 127 12.89 -7.30 -10.67
C SER A 127 12.48 -8.28 -9.57
N TRP A 128 12.00 -7.79 -8.43
CA TRP A 128 11.47 -8.60 -7.35
C TRP A 128 10.03 -9.07 -7.58
N GLY A 129 9.37 -8.56 -8.61
CA GLY A 129 7.99 -8.93 -8.88
C GLY A 129 6.96 -8.17 -8.03
N ILE A 130 7.27 -6.96 -7.58
CA ILE A 130 6.35 -6.14 -6.81
C ILE A 130 5.16 -5.69 -7.66
N ASP A 131 3.96 -5.70 -7.07
CA ASP A 131 2.69 -5.35 -7.73
C ASP A 131 2.07 -4.05 -7.20
N TYR A 132 2.52 -3.57 -6.04
CA TYR A 132 2.02 -2.36 -5.39
C TYR A 132 3.16 -1.64 -4.68
N LEU A 133 3.21 -0.33 -4.81
CA LEU A 133 4.15 0.52 -4.10
C LEU A 133 3.38 1.58 -3.30
N LYS A 134 3.49 1.55 -1.96
CA LYS A 134 3.20 2.70 -1.10
C LYS A 134 4.42 3.60 -1.08
N TYR A 135 4.23 4.87 -1.41
CA TYR A 135 5.32 5.83 -1.54
C TYR A 135 5.05 7.07 -0.69
N ASP A 136 5.76 7.16 0.41
CA ASP A 136 5.55 8.15 1.46
C ASP A 136 6.35 9.44 1.23
N ASN A 137 6.34 10.38 2.21
CA ASN A 137 6.86 11.75 2.06
C ASN A 137 7.62 12.25 3.29
N CYS A 138 8.36 11.39 3.96
CA CYS A 138 9.16 11.76 5.12
C CYS A 138 10.58 12.19 4.72
N TYR A 139 11.32 12.84 5.60
CA TYR A 139 12.73 13.22 5.42
C TYR A 139 13.08 13.74 4.02
N ASN A 140 12.22 14.55 3.45
CA ASN A 140 12.34 15.05 2.08
C ASN A 140 13.26 16.29 1.99
N ASP A 141 13.51 16.73 0.76
CA ASP A 141 14.38 17.85 0.41
C ASP A 141 13.62 19.18 0.22
N ASP A 142 12.41 19.29 0.76
CA ASP A 142 11.49 20.43 0.62
C ASP A 142 11.08 20.77 -0.83
N THR A 143 11.50 19.99 -1.82
CA THR A 143 10.94 20.12 -3.16
C THR A 143 9.46 19.71 -3.18
N ARG A 144 8.70 20.22 -4.16
CA ARG A 144 7.26 19.93 -4.23
C ARG A 144 7.01 18.42 -4.31
N PRO A 145 6.11 17.86 -3.51
CA PRO A 145 5.76 16.43 -3.55
C PRO A 145 5.43 15.93 -4.95
N THR A 146 4.72 16.75 -5.74
CA THR A 146 4.39 16.42 -7.14
C THR A 146 5.64 16.17 -8.00
N THR A 147 6.77 16.83 -7.73
CA THR A 147 8.04 16.61 -8.47
C THR A 147 8.61 15.24 -8.12
N ARG A 148 8.72 14.92 -6.83
CA ARG A 148 9.26 13.64 -6.34
C ARG A 148 8.38 12.47 -6.76
N TYR A 149 7.06 12.57 -6.59
CA TYR A 149 6.12 11.51 -6.99
C TYR A 149 6.08 11.32 -8.51
N LEU A 150 6.22 12.41 -9.30
CA LEU A 150 6.32 12.30 -10.74
C LEU A 150 7.59 11.55 -11.18
N ALA A 151 8.71 11.75 -10.49
CA ALA A 151 9.95 11.03 -10.76
C ALA A 151 9.75 9.51 -10.59
N MET A 152 9.20 9.07 -9.45
CA MET A 152 8.90 7.66 -9.22
C MET A 152 7.83 7.12 -10.18
N SER A 153 6.75 7.87 -10.44
CA SER A 153 5.71 7.46 -11.40
C SER A 153 6.28 7.19 -12.80
N ARG A 154 7.20 8.05 -13.27
CA ARG A 154 7.90 7.86 -14.54
C ARG A 154 8.85 6.67 -14.51
N ALA A 155 9.57 6.50 -13.40
CA ALA A 155 10.48 5.38 -13.21
C ALA A 155 9.73 4.03 -13.24
N LEU A 156 8.62 3.91 -12.53
CA LEU A 156 7.76 2.73 -12.55
C LEU A 156 7.26 2.41 -13.96
N LYS A 157 6.79 3.42 -14.71
CA LYS A 157 6.33 3.23 -16.10
C LYS A 157 7.44 2.71 -17.03
N LYS A 158 8.69 3.14 -16.85
CA LYS A 158 9.84 2.66 -17.63
C LYS A 158 10.11 1.18 -17.44
N THR A 159 9.80 0.61 -16.28
CA THR A 159 10.01 -0.83 -16.00
C THR A 159 9.11 -1.74 -16.84
N LYS A 160 8.04 -1.21 -17.41
CA LYS A 160 6.97 -1.96 -18.12
C LYS A 160 6.24 -3.00 -17.29
N ARG A 161 6.56 -3.13 -15.98
CA ARG A 161 5.77 -3.91 -15.04
C ARG A 161 4.61 -3.07 -14.51
N PRO A 162 3.36 -3.57 -14.55
CA PRO A 162 2.25 -2.87 -13.92
C PRO A 162 2.41 -2.94 -12.39
N ILE A 163 2.70 -1.79 -11.78
CA ILE A 163 2.81 -1.63 -10.34
C ILE A 163 1.76 -0.59 -9.92
N PHE A 164 0.85 -0.97 -9.04
CA PHE A 164 -0.12 -0.05 -8.48
C PHE A 164 0.61 0.95 -7.58
N PHE A 165 0.52 2.23 -7.91
CA PHE A 165 1.25 3.30 -7.23
C PHE A 165 0.33 4.05 -6.28
N SER A 166 0.62 4.04 -4.99
CA SER A 166 -0.10 4.73 -3.92
C SER A 166 0.81 5.76 -3.25
N VAL A 167 0.32 6.97 -3.08
CA VAL A 167 1.11 8.09 -2.54
C VAL A 167 0.53 8.62 -1.23
N GLY A 168 1.42 8.96 -0.30
CA GLY A 168 1.09 9.52 1.00
C GLY A 168 1.54 10.97 1.09
N ASP A 169 0.61 11.94 1.01
CA ASP A 169 0.90 13.36 1.26
C ASP A 169 -0.39 14.12 1.51
N MET A 170 -0.27 15.33 2.07
CA MET A 170 -1.41 16.19 2.32
C MET A 170 -2.02 16.72 1.02
N ARG A 171 -3.32 16.46 0.80
CA ARG A 171 -4.14 16.93 -0.32
C ARG A 171 -3.74 16.44 -1.72
N PRO A 172 -3.27 15.20 -1.92
CA PRO A 172 -2.93 14.70 -3.25
C PRO A 172 -4.15 14.53 -4.15
N ALA A 173 -5.37 14.56 -3.62
CA ALA A 173 -6.60 14.44 -4.40
C ALA A 173 -6.65 15.41 -5.59
N LEU A 174 -6.12 16.62 -5.45
CA LEU A 174 -6.13 17.64 -6.51
C LEU A 174 -5.24 17.27 -7.73
N TRP A 175 -4.23 16.45 -7.54
CA TRP A 175 -3.25 16.10 -8.57
C TRP A 175 -2.91 14.60 -8.63
N GLY A 176 -3.27 13.84 -7.62
CA GLY A 176 -2.91 12.41 -7.44
C GLY A 176 -3.34 11.54 -8.61
N SER A 177 -4.54 11.73 -9.15
CA SER A 177 -5.07 10.96 -10.28
C SER A 177 -4.24 11.06 -11.58
N LYS A 178 -3.36 12.05 -11.68
CA LYS A 178 -2.45 12.21 -12.83
C LYS A 178 -1.15 11.42 -12.66
N LEU A 179 -0.79 11.06 -11.42
CA LEU A 179 0.49 10.49 -11.06
C LEU A 179 0.39 9.10 -10.47
N ALA A 180 -0.69 8.79 -9.75
CA ALA A 180 -0.86 7.62 -8.91
C ALA A 180 -2.24 6.97 -9.10
N ASN A 181 -2.38 5.76 -8.58
CA ASN A 181 -3.63 4.99 -8.59
C ASN A 181 -4.43 5.17 -7.29
N SER A 182 -3.79 5.55 -6.19
CA SER A 182 -4.44 5.97 -4.96
C SER A 182 -3.59 6.99 -4.20
N TRP A 183 -4.23 7.70 -3.28
CA TRP A 183 -3.59 8.74 -2.47
C TRP A 183 -4.25 8.83 -1.11
N ARG A 184 -3.42 9.02 -0.07
CA ARG A 184 -3.90 9.29 1.28
C ARG A 184 -4.65 10.63 1.31
N THR A 185 -5.80 10.63 1.93
CA THR A 185 -6.66 11.81 2.09
C THR A 185 -6.65 12.35 3.50
N THR A 186 -6.15 11.58 4.45
CA THR A 186 -6.24 11.83 5.90
C THR A 186 -4.92 11.54 6.59
N ASP A 187 -4.83 11.93 7.86
CA ASP A 187 -3.80 11.47 8.79
C ASP A 187 -3.91 9.95 9.00
N ASP A 188 -2.95 9.37 9.75
CA ASP A 188 -2.99 7.96 10.11
C ASP A 188 -4.17 7.66 11.04
N ILE A 189 -4.86 6.55 10.75
CA ILE A 189 -5.94 6.05 11.60
C ILE A 189 -5.36 5.31 12.81
N SER A 190 -6.09 5.32 13.91
CA SER A 190 -5.84 4.48 15.07
C SER A 190 -7.09 3.67 15.43
N ASP A 191 -6.89 2.53 16.11
CA ASP A 191 -7.97 1.61 16.50
C ASP A 191 -8.84 2.20 17.63
N SER A 192 -9.60 3.27 17.28
CA SER A 192 -10.55 3.91 18.17
C SER A 192 -11.74 4.49 17.39
N TRP A 193 -12.89 4.54 18.05
CA TRP A 193 -14.12 5.13 17.48
C TRP A 193 -13.92 6.59 17.05
N GLU A 194 -13.27 7.38 17.89
CA GLU A 194 -13.00 8.80 17.63
C GLU A 194 -12.13 8.99 16.39
N SER A 195 -11.08 8.18 16.25
CA SER A 195 -10.21 8.21 15.08
C SER A 195 -10.98 7.81 13.83
N LEU A 196 -11.76 6.74 13.87
CA LEU A 196 -12.59 6.27 12.75
C LEU A 196 -13.51 7.38 12.24
N VAL A 197 -14.27 8.03 13.14
CA VAL A 197 -15.23 9.08 12.76
C VAL A 197 -14.50 10.29 12.17
N LYS A 198 -13.42 10.74 12.82
CA LYS A 198 -12.58 11.84 12.32
C LYS A 198 -12.07 11.57 10.91
N ILE A 199 -11.53 10.36 10.65
CA ILE A 199 -10.98 9.96 9.35
C ILE A 199 -12.09 9.90 8.29
N ALA A 200 -13.28 9.38 8.63
CA ALA A 200 -14.42 9.34 7.72
C ALA A 200 -14.84 10.75 7.28
N ASP A 201 -14.97 11.69 8.24
CA ASP A 201 -15.33 13.08 7.97
C ASP A 201 -14.27 13.80 7.12
N LEU A 202 -12.97 13.56 7.40
CA LEU A 202 -11.88 14.13 6.61
C LEU A 202 -11.83 13.59 5.18
N ASN A 203 -12.19 12.32 4.99
CA ASN A 203 -12.18 11.70 3.67
C ASN A 203 -13.38 12.13 2.81
N GLU A 204 -14.51 12.47 3.41
CA GLU A 204 -15.75 12.83 2.72
C GLU A 204 -15.55 14.00 1.76
N VAL A 205 -14.79 15.02 2.17
CA VAL A 205 -14.53 16.21 1.34
C VAL A 205 -13.81 15.91 0.01
N TYR A 206 -13.23 14.72 -0.12
CA TYR A 206 -12.55 14.26 -1.31
C TYR A 206 -13.36 13.26 -2.14
N ALA A 207 -14.63 13.01 -1.82
CA ALA A 207 -15.45 11.97 -2.46
C ALA A 207 -15.50 12.11 -3.99
N ASP A 208 -15.59 13.32 -4.52
CA ASP A 208 -15.67 13.61 -5.96
C ASP A 208 -14.38 13.32 -6.74
N TYR A 209 -13.26 13.14 -6.04
CA TYR A 209 -11.98 12.83 -6.68
C TYR A 209 -11.78 11.33 -6.91
N ALA A 210 -12.51 10.47 -6.18
CA ALA A 210 -12.45 9.02 -6.34
C ALA A 210 -13.21 8.56 -7.60
N ARG A 211 -12.49 7.89 -8.51
CA ARG A 211 -13.04 7.35 -9.76
C ARG A 211 -12.22 6.16 -10.27
N PRO A 212 -12.74 5.36 -11.20
CA PRO A 212 -11.98 4.28 -11.81
C PRO A 212 -10.58 4.73 -12.26
N GLY A 213 -9.55 4.03 -11.75
CA GLY A 213 -8.14 4.36 -11.99
C GLY A 213 -7.47 5.31 -10.98
N GLY A 214 -8.26 5.92 -10.06
CA GLY A 214 -7.72 6.81 -9.03
C GLY A 214 -8.60 6.86 -7.79
N TRP A 215 -8.08 6.48 -6.63
CA TRP A 215 -8.86 6.22 -5.42
C TRP A 215 -8.36 7.02 -4.21
N ASN A 216 -9.31 7.56 -3.45
CA ASN A 216 -9.04 8.07 -2.12
C ASN A 216 -8.63 6.93 -1.20
N ASP A 217 -7.67 7.19 -0.32
CA ASP A 217 -7.20 6.25 0.69
C ASP A 217 -7.34 6.89 2.08
N PRO A 218 -8.42 6.59 2.82
CA PRO A 218 -8.62 7.10 4.18
C PRO A 218 -7.80 6.34 5.23
N ASP A 219 -6.80 5.58 4.79
CA ASP A 219 -6.02 4.65 5.59
C ASP A 219 -6.72 3.28 5.81
N MET A 220 -6.11 2.45 6.61
CA MET A 220 -6.44 1.02 6.76
C MET A 220 -7.74 0.78 7.54
N LEU A 221 -8.22 -0.46 7.40
CA LEU A 221 -9.22 -1.02 8.31
C LEU A 221 -8.53 -1.50 9.60
N GLU A 222 -9.02 -1.02 10.73
CA GLU A 222 -8.60 -1.44 12.08
C GLU A 222 -9.44 -2.60 12.63
N VAL A 223 -10.21 -3.28 11.76
CA VAL A 223 -11.17 -4.31 12.16
C VAL A 223 -10.48 -5.51 12.80
N GLY A 224 -10.77 -5.74 14.09
CA GLY A 224 -10.26 -6.87 14.85
C GLY A 224 -9.04 -6.58 15.70
N ASN A 225 -8.50 -5.37 15.70
CA ASN A 225 -7.32 -5.00 16.47
C ASN A 225 -7.58 -4.88 18.00
N GLY A 226 -8.86 -4.78 18.42
CA GLY A 226 -9.26 -4.89 19.84
C GLY A 226 -9.51 -3.57 20.56
N GLY A 227 -9.27 -2.42 19.93
CA GLY A 227 -9.50 -1.08 20.50
C GLY A 227 -10.95 -0.61 20.40
N MET A 228 -11.74 -1.20 19.51
CA MET A 228 -13.15 -0.88 19.31
C MET A 228 -14.08 -2.07 19.63
N LYS A 229 -15.37 -1.78 19.86
CA LYS A 229 -16.41 -2.81 20.04
C LYS A 229 -16.80 -3.43 18.70
N HIS A 230 -17.39 -4.62 18.74
CA HIS A 230 -17.79 -5.34 17.53
C HIS A 230 -18.71 -4.51 16.61
N ASN A 231 -19.70 -3.83 17.15
CA ASN A 231 -20.61 -2.97 16.38
C ASN A 231 -19.89 -1.75 15.75
N GLU A 232 -18.87 -1.21 16.41
CA GLU A 232 -18.03 -0.13 15.87
C GLU A 232 -17.19 -0.63 14.69
N TYR A 233 -16.63 -1.84 14.78
CA TYR A 233 -15.95 -2.48 13.64
C TYR A 233 -16.88 -2.76 12.46
N VAL A 234 -18.15 -3.14 12.71
CA VAL A 234 -19.14 -3.31 11.65
C VAL A 234 -19.40 -1.97 10.94
N VAL A 235 -19.52 -0.88 11.68
CA VAL A 235 -19.69 0.47 11.12
C VAL A 235 -18.43 0.88 10.35
N HIS A 236 -17.25 0.67 10.92
CA HIS A 236 -15.98 0.97 10.27
C HIS A 236 -15.86 0.29 8.90
N PHE A 237 -16.08 -1.03 8.87
CA PHE A 237 -16.05 -1.78 7.61
C PHE A 237 -17.07 -1.25 6.60
N SER A 238 -18.30 -0.93 7.05
CA SER A 238 -19.36 -0.43 6.19
C SER A 238 -19.04 0.93 5.58
N ILE A 239 -18.50 1.86 6.38
CA ILE A 239 -18.11 3.19 5.90
C ILE A 239 -16.98 3.07 4.86
N TRP A 240 -15.93 2.27 5.14
CA TRP A 240 -14.84 2.06 4.19
C TRP A 240 -15.30 1.43 2.88
N ALA A 241 -16.23 0.48 2.94
CA ALA A 241 -16.80 -0.15 1.75
C ALA A 241 -17.60 0.86 0.89
N ILE A 242 -18.36 1.77 1.52
CA ILE A 242 -19.15 2.78 0.82
C ILE A 242 -18.27 3.91 0.26
N SER A 243 -17.26 4.33 1.01
CA SER A 243 -16.37 5.45 0.65
C SER A 243 -15.54 5.19 -0.60
N LYS A 244 -15.64 4.00 -1.22
CA LYS A 244 -14.77 3.59 -2.34
C LYS A 244 -13.28 3.75 -2.02
N GLY A 245 -12.95 3.82 -0.74
CA GLY A 245 -11.61 3.87 -0.23
C GLY A 245 -10.88 2.56 -0.54
N SER A 246 -9.57 2.62 -0.51
CA SER A 246 -8.71 1.45 -0.50
C SER A 246 -9.00 0.66 0.78
N THR A 247 -9.72 -0.45 0.68
CA THR A 247 -10.00 -1.29 1.85
C THR A 247 -8.75 -2.10 2.16
N ILE A 248 -7.83 -1.50 2.93
CA ILE A 248 -6.64 -2.18 3.44
C ILE A 248 -7.00 -2.72 4.83
N ILE A 249 -6.79 -4.01 5.04
CA ILE A 249 -6.97 -4.66 6.35
C ILE A 249 -5.58 -4.72 7.02
N SER A 250 -5.49 -4.23 8.24
CA SER A 250 -4.27 -4.31 9.06
C SER A 250 -4.04 -5.70 9.64
#